data_578583c3db4ae2f436be7f269bcc900e
#
_entry.id   578583c3db4ae2f436be7f269bcc900e
#
_cell.length_a   1.000
_cell.length_b   1.000
_cell.length_c   1.000
_cell.angle_alpha   90.00
_cell.angle_beta   90.00
_cell.angle_gamma   90.00
#
_symmetry.space_group_name_H-M   'P 1'
#
loop_
_entity.id
_entity.type
_entity.pdbx_description
1 polymer ?
#
loop_
_entity_poly.entity_id
_entity_poly.type
_entity_poly.pdbx_seq_one_letter_code
_entity_poly.pdbx_strand_id
1 'polypeptide(L)'
;MAYLGGGSTRAVGTVASFIHQGDDFAGSEIVLIDLPGSRLDLVKTLADKMAKARGLDMTFTTTTDRRAGLAGVDAVLSSFRAGGFEARVLDEQIPLKHGVIGQETQGPGGFFMALRSVNVMMGVEADLAAVAPNAKVFNYTNPVNLVAQAWTTHSDIPLVALCEGPIVYPRELMRDLGYVYDDVDAKMVGLNHASWAFEQSYQGEDAMPILRREWEARKDDPTQDADLLRRLRIATTFDAIPSHYFQYYYCEDEVVAELRAKGTTRAQDILSWTPGYWEHYEEQAQSDDPQLDPDRSRGGIHELELAIDVMDAVFNDKNEIHPVNVPNKGGMLPGFAEDIVVEIYGRCNKDWIEPLPAPPLSRDVRGLVEALAEYQALAGHVAWEGDWKAGIRALAANPLVRTIEKAETIYTELAAAHRAYLPERLVPPSVR
;
A
#
# COMPACT_ATOMS: atom_id res chain seq x y z
N MET A 1 -3.49 21.33 -2.76
CA MET A 1 -3.34 19.87 -2.81
C MET A 1 -4.70 19.17 -2.75
N ALA A 2 -4.88 18.03 -3.40
CA ALA A 2 -6.09 17.20 -3.26
C ALA A 2 -5.79 15.89 -2.54
N TYR A 3 -6.71 15.44 -1.67
CA TYR A 3 -6.64 14.15 -0.99
C TYR A 3 -7.84 13.27 -1.40
N LEU A 4 -7.59 12.26 -2.23
CA LEU A 4 -8.58 11.26 -2.66
C LEU A 4 -8.72 10.18 -1.58
N GLY A 5 -9.93 10.01 -1.04
CA GLY A 5 -10.23 9.20 0.13
C GLY A 5 -10.31 10.00 1.43
N GLY A 6 -10.52 11.31 1.30
CA GLY A 6 -10.52 12.27 2.40
C GLY A 6 -11.64 12.11 3.43
N GLY A 7 -12.64 11.25 3.19
CA GLY A 7 -13.72 10.93 4.13
C GLY A 7 -13.59 9.56 4.80
N SER A 8 -12.43 8.90 4.67
CA SER A 8 -12.16 7.59 5.25
C SER A 8 -11.68 7.67 6.71
N THR A 9 -11.72 6.55 7.44
CA THR A 9 -11.14 6.47 8.80
C THR A 9 -9.65 6.75 8.82
N ARG A 10 -8.91 6.45 7.74
CA ARG A 10 -7.49 6.75 7.61
C ARG A 10 -7.22 8.24 7.42
N ALA A 11 -8.14 8.96 6.79
CA ALA A 11 -7.95 10.37 6.48
C ALA A 11 -7.72 11.23 7.73
N VAL A 12 -8.32 10.88 8.86
CA VAL A 12 -8.14 11.60 10.13
C VAL A 12 -6.68 11.55 10.60
N GLY A 13 -6.06 10.36 10.57
CA GLY A 13 -4.64 10.20 10.92
C GLY A 13 -3.72 10.92 9.91
N THR A 14 -4.00 10.77 8.61
CA THR A 14 -3.22 11.44 7.56
C THR A 14 -3.27 12.97 7.69
N VAL A 15 -4.45 13.55 7.97
CA VAL A 15 -4.59 15.00 8.23
C VAL A 15 -3.82 15.40 9.50
N ALA A 16 -3.86 14.58 10.55
CA ALA A 16 -3.09 14.83 11.77
C ALA A 16 -1.58 14.85 11.49
N SER A 17 -1.07 13.98 10.60
CA SER A 17 0.33 13.96 10.19
C SER A 17 0.71 15.23 9.40
N PHE A 18 -0.13 15.72 8.47
CA PHE A 18 0.08 17.04 7.83
C PHE A 18 0.15 18.18 8.86
N ILE A 19 -0.71 18.15 9.86
CA ILE A 19 -0.74 19.16 10.92
C ILE A 19 0.48 19.00 11.85
N HIS A 20 1.00 17.79 12.03
CA HIS A 20 2.23 17.57 12.80
C HIS A 20 3.45 18.21 12.14
N GLN A 21 3.55 18.12 10.81
CA GLN A 21 4.58 18.78 9.99
C GLN A 21 4.15 20.18 9.51
N GLY A 22 3.23 20.83 10.23
CA GLY A 22 2.48 21.98 9.78
C GLY A 22 3.28 23.19 9.36
N ASP A 23 4.47 23.44 9.96
CA ASP A 23 5.34 24.56 9.56
C ASP A 23 5.85 24.39 8.12
N ASP A 24 6.11 23.16 7.68
CA ASP A 24 6.55 22.83 6.32
C ASP A 24 5.41 22.91 5.29
N PHE A 25 4.16 22.81 5.75
CA PHE A 25 2.95 22.91 4.92
C PHE A 25 2.16 24.23 5.15
N ALA A 26 2.76 25.23 5.80
CA ALA A 26 2.11 26.51 6.04
C ALA A 26 1.68 27.20 4.72
N GLY A 27 0.47 27.77 4.72
CA GLY A 27 -0.14 28.37 3.52
C GLY A 27 -0.78 27.36 2.56
N SER A 28 -0.80 26.07 2.90
CA SER A 28 -1.40 25.03 2.05
C SER A 28 -2.93 25.02 2.14
N GLU A 29 -3.57 24.80 0.98
CA GLU A 29 -4.98 24.43 0.87
C GLU A 29 -5.07 22.91 0.55
N ILE A 30 -5.80 22.16 1.40
CA ILE A 30 -6.03 20.73 1.24
C ILE A 30 -7.51 20.47 0.95
N VAL A 31 -7.80 19.96 -0.25
CA VAL A 31 -9.16 19.60 -0.70
C VAL A 31 -9.37 18.12 -0.40
N LEU A 32 -10.23 17.81 0.56
CA LEU A 32 -10.63 16.45 0.88
C LEU A 32 -11.72 15.99 -0.10
N ILE A 33 -11.42 14.95 -0.88
CA ILE A 33 -12.32 14.44 -1.93
C ILE A 33 -12.73 13.02 -1.58
N ASP A 34 -14.04 12.74 -1.56
CA ASP A 34 -14.57 11.39 -1.37
C ASP A 34 -15.98 11.26 -1.98
N LEU A 35 -16.54 10.07 -1.90
CA LEU A 35 -17.87 9.77 -2.39
C LEU A 35 -18.97 10.42 -1.52
N PRO A 36 -20.17 10.69 -2.10
CA PRO A 36 -21.33 11.09 -1.31
C PRO A 36 -21.64 10.09 -0.19
N GLY A 37 -21.98 10.60 1.00
CA GLY A 37 -22.25 9.77 2.18
C GLY A 37 -21.02 9.38 3.00
N SER A 38 -19.80 9.79 2.59
CA SER A 38 -18.58 9.69 3.39
C SER A 38 -18.58 10.68 4.57
N ARG A 39 -17.58 10.55 5.46
CA ARG A 39 -17.46 11.40 6.66
C ARG A 39 -16.62 12.66 6.43
N LEU A 40 -16.64 13.24 5.23
CA LEU A 40 -15.86 14.44 4.85
C LEU A 40 -15.99 15.59 5.85
N ASP A 41 -17.23 15.92 6.27
CA ASP A 41 -17.46 17.03 7.18
C ASP A 41 -16.88 16.80 8.59
N LEU A 42 -16.88 15.55 9.06
CA LEU A 42 -16.27 15.19 10.33
C LEU A 42 -14.74 15.29 10.25
N VAL A 43 -14.14 14.76 9.19
CA VAL A 43 -12.68 14.84 8.95
C VAL A 43 -12.24 16.29 8.83
N LYS A 44 -12.99 17.12 8.07
CA LYS A 44 -12.72 18.56 7.97
C LYS A 44 -12.81 19.26 9.32
N THR A 45 -13.84 18.96 10.12
CA THR A 45 -14.02 19.56 11.46
C THR A 45 -12.82 19.26 12.35
N LEU A 46 -12.34 18.02 12.35
CA LEU A 46 -11.15 17.62 13.11
C LEU A 46 -9.90 18.36 12.58
N ALA A 47 -9.70 18.40 11.26
CA ALA A 47 -8.59 19.08 10.62
C ALA A 47 -8.54 20.56 10.99
N ASP A 48 -9.65 21.29 10.83
CA ASP A 48 -9.74 22.72 11.16
C ASP A 48 -9.42 22.97 12.63
N LYS A 49 -9.94 22.15 13.53
CA LYS A 49 -9.70 22.30 14.98
C LYS A 49 -8.26 22.00 15.37
N MET A 50 -7.68 20.91 14.86
CA MET A 50 -6.28 20.56 15.12
C MET A 50 -5.31 21.62 14.57
N ALA A 51 -5.54 22.13 13.35
CA ALA A 51 -4.73 23.19 12.78
C ALA A 51 -4.84 24.49 13.58
N LYS A 52 -6.07 24.87 13.98
CA LYS A 52 -6.33 26.05 14.82
C LYS A 52 -5.66 25.95 16.20
N ALA A 53 -5.75 24.78 16.85
CA ALA A 53 -5.15 24.58 18.17
C ALA A 53 -3.62 24.75 18.15
N ARG A 54 -2.98 24.43 17.00
CA ARG A 54 -1.54 24.63 16.77
C ARG A 54 -1.18 25.99 16.15
N GLY A 55 -2.16 26.82 15.82
CA GLY A 55 -1.94 28.12 15.20
C GLY A 55 -1.39 28.08 13.78
N LEU A 56 -1.66 26.98 13.05
CA LEU A 56 -1.14 26.76 11.70
C LEU A 56 -2.01 27.47 10.65
N ASP A 57 -1.35 28.03 9.65
CA ASP A 57 -1.98 28.58 8.45
C ASP A 57 -2.20 27.45 7.42
N MET A 58 -3.25 26.66 7.63
CA MET A 58 -3.67 25.57 6.73
C MET A 58 -5.18 25.65 6.55
N THR A 59 -5.64 25.46 5.32
CA THR A 59 -7.07 25.50 4.96
C THR A 59 -7.53 24.14 4.47
N PHE A 60 -8.65 23.65 5.01
CA PHE A 60 -9.26 22.39 4.58
C PHE A 60 -10.62 22.67 3.93
N THR A 61 -10.82 22.12 2.74
CA THR A 61 -12.10 22.16 2.01
C THR A 61 -12.56 20.76 1.68
N THR A 62 -13.83 20.57 1.36
CA THR A 62 -14.40 19.26 1.02
C THR A 62 -15.20 19.32 -0.26
N THR A 63 -15.17 18.25 -1.05
CA THR A 63 -16.05 18.09 -2.20
C THR A 63 -16.27 16.61 -2.53
N THR A 64 -17.43 16.32 -3.13
CA THR A 64 -17.73 15.03 -3.75
C THR A 64 -17.59 15.08 -5.28
N ASP A 65 -17.34 16.24 -5.85
CA ASP A 65 -16.98 16.44 -7.25
C ASP A 65 -15.47 16.33 -7.43
N ARG A 66 -15.00 15.16 -7.89
CA ARG A 66 -13.57 14.88 -8.06
C ARG A 66 -12.90 15.89 -9.00
N ARG A 67 -13.52 16.20 -10.14
CA ARG A 67 -12.92 17.09 -11.13
C ARG A 67 -12.80 18.52 -10.60
N ALA A 68 -13.81 19.01 -9.91
CA ALA A 68 -13.76 20.32 -9.26
C ALA A 68 -12.68 20.37 -8.16
N GLY A 69 -12.56 19.29 -7.36
CA GLY A 69 -11.55 19.21 -6.30
C GLY A 69 -10.12 19.04 -6.80
N LEU A 70 -9.92 18.55 -8.03
CA LEU A 70 -8.62 18.40 -8.68
C LEU A 70 -8.20 19.65 -9.48
N ALA A 71 -9.07 20.66 -9.62
CA ALA A 71 -8.77 21.80 -10.48
C ALA A 71 -7.62 22.65 -9.91
N GLY A 72 -6.53 22.78 -10.69
CA GLY A 72 -5.40 23.63 -10.37
C GLY A 72 -4.55 23.18 -9.17
N VAL A 73 -4.65 21.92 -8.72
CA VAL A 73 -3.82 21.42 -7.63
C VAL A 73 -2.39 21.13 -8.07
N ASP A 74 -1.42 21.31 -7.16
CA ASP A 74 -0.01 21.00 -7.38
C ASP A 74 0.29 19.53 -7.06
N ALA A 75 -0.46 18.95 -6.12
CA ALA A 75 -0.27 17.59 -5.63
C ALA A 75 -1.59 16.85 -5.44
N VAL A 76 -1.55 15.54 -5.65
CA VAL A 76 -2.62 14.61 -5.31
C VAL A 76 -2.08 13.51 -4.41
N LEU A 77 -2.61 13.38 -3.20
CA LEU A 77 -2.45 12.20 -2.37
C LEU A 77 -3.62 11.25 -2.63
N SER A 78 -3.37 10.01 -3.00
CA SER A 78 -4.42 9.02 -3.20
C SER A 78 -4.34 7.91 -2.16
N SER A 79 -5.41 7.74 -1.37
CA SER A 79 -5.52 6.68 -0.36
C SER A 79 -6.99 6.28 -0.19
N PHE A 80 -7.55 5.67 -1.21
CA PHE A 80 -8.93 5.20 -1.23
C PHE A 80 -9.00 3.68 -1.42
N ARG A 81 -10.19 3.12 -1.25
CA ARG A 81 -10.48 1.70 -1.49
C ARG A 81 -11.74 1.55 -2.33
N ALA A 82 -11.58 1.21 -3.61
CA ALA A 82 -12.70 0.99 -4.51
C ALA A 82 -13.52 -0.25 -4.07
N GLY A 83 -14.80 -0.02 -3.74
CA GLY A 83 -15.71 -1.05 -3.21
C GLY A 83 -15.67 -1.23 -1.69
N GLY A 84 -14.88 -0.44 -0.97
CA GLY A 84 -14.84 -0.47 0.50
C GLY A 84 -14.24 -1.76 1.08
N PHE A 85 -14.49 -1.99 2.36
CA PHE A 85 -14.10 -3.23 3.05
C PHE A 85 -15.00 -4.41 2.70
N GLU A 86 -16.23 -4.17 2.29
CA GLU A 86 -17.18 -5.18 1.81
C GLU A 86 -16.61 -5.90 0.58
N ALA A 87 -16.07 -5.16 -0.39
CA ALA A 87 -15.39 -5.76 -1.53
C ALA A 87 -14.13 -6.53 -1.10
N ARG A 88 -13.36 -6.00 -0.14
CA ARG A 88 -12.18 -6.69 0.40
C ARG A 88 -12.53 -8.01 1.09
N VAL A 89 -13.67 -8.10 1.78
CA VAL A 89 -14.15 -9.39 2.34
C VAL A 89 -14.24 -10.45 1.24
N LEU A 90 -14.79 -10.10 0.07
CA LEU A 90 -14.90 -11.01 -1.08
C LEU A 90 -13.53 -11.32 -1.69
N ASP A 91 -12.62 -10.34 -1.76
CA ASP A 91 -11.24 -10.54 -2.20
C ASP A 91 -10.48 -11.55 -1.33
N GLU A 92 -10.78 -11.60 -0.04
CA GLU A 92 -10.15 -12.52 0.91
C GLU A 92 -10.85 -13.89 0.95
N GLN A 93 -12.19 -13.93 0.94
CA GLN A 93 -12.96 -15.16 1.09
C GLN A 93 -12.95 -16.05 -0.15
N ILE A 94 -13.12 -15.46 -1.35
CA ILE A 94 -13.27 -16.23 -2.58
C ILE A 94 -11.99 -17.02 -2.91
N PRO A 95 -10.76 -16.44 -2.91
CA PRO A 95 -9.56 -17.24 -3.12
C PRO A 95 -9.36 -18.33 -2.05
N LEU A 96 -9.63 -18.00 -0.78
CA LEU A 96 -9.47 -18.93 0.34
C LEU A 96 -10.37 -20.16 0.21
N LYS A 97 -11.59 -20.00 -0.31
CA LYS A 97 -12.51 -21.11 -0.64
C LYS A 97 -11.85 -22.11 -1.60
N HIS A 98 -11.04 -21.63 -2.55
CA HIS A 98 -10.33 -22.45 -3.54
C HIS A 98 -8.93 -22.90 -3.08
N GLY A 99 -8.57 -22.68 -1.82
CA GLY A 99 -7.27 -23.06 -1.27
C GLY A 99 -6.12 -22.19 -1.79
N VAL A 100 -6.43 -20.93 -2.07
CA VAL A 100 -5.46 -19.89 -2.43
C VAL A 100 -5.49 -18.80 -1.35
N ILE A 101 -4.37 -18.15 -1.10
CA ILE A 101 -4.28 -17.06 -0.13
C ILE A 101 -5.36 -16.00 -0.39
N GLY A 102 -6.13 -15.71 0.64
CA GLY A 102 -7.11 -14.63 0.68
C GLY A 102 -6.52 -13.38 1.32
N GLN A 103 -6.00 -12.46 0.51
CA GLN A 103 -5.31 -11.25 0.97
C GLN A 103 -5.59 -10.08 0.02
N GLU A 104 -5.59 -8.84 0.55
CA GLU A 104 -6.03 -7.66 -0.21
C GLU A 104 -5.07 -7.20 -1.31
N THR A 105 -3.76 -7.50 -1.18
CA THR A 105 -2.73 -7.01 -2.11
C THR A 105 -1.96 -8.13 -2.80
N GLN A 106 -2.13 -9.37 -2.37
CA GLN A 106 -1.47 -10.55 -2.92
C GLN A 106 -2.46 -11.48 -3.61
N GLY A 107 -1.97 -12.22 -4.60
CA GLY A 107 -2.79 -13.21 -5.29
C GLY A 107 -4.05 -12.65 -5.98
N PRO A 108 -5.10 -13.46 -6.09
CA PRO A 108 -6.33 -13.06 -6.79
C PRO A 108 -7.07 -11.90 -6.14
N GLY A 109 -7.07 -11.79 -4.81
CA GLY A 109 -7.67 -10.68 -4.09
C GLY A 109 -7.00 -9.36 -4.44
N GLY A 110 -5.66 -9.33 -4.39
CA GLY A 110 -4.86 -8.16 -4.79
C GLY A 110 -5.07 -7.80 -6.26
N PHE A 111 -5.17 -8.79 -7.13
CA PHE A 111 -5.46 -8.56 -8.54
C PHE A 111 -6.80 -7.84 -8.75
N PHE A 112 -7.89 -8.35 -8.14
CA PHE A 112 -9.21 -7.71 -8.28
C PHE A 112 -9.30 -6.36 -7.59
N MET A 113 -8.59 -6.16 -6.48
CA MET A 113 -8.45 -4.82 -5.89
C MET A 113 -7.76 -3.87 -6.86
N ALA A 114 -6.69 -4.31 -7.57
CA ALA A 114 -6.03 -3.50 -8.60
C ALA A 114 -6.97 -3.15 -9.75
N LEU A 115 -7.73 -4.13 -10.27
CA LEU A 115 -8.70 -3.86 -11.34
C LEU A 115 -9.70 -2.75 -10.97
N ARG A 116 -10.18 -2.74 -9.73
CA ARG A 116 -11.10 -1.72 -9.23
C ARG A 116 -10.41 -0.37 -8.98
N SER A 117 -9.24 -0.39 -8.35
CA SER A 117 -8.47 0.83 -8.02
C SER A 117 -8.00 1.54 -9.29
N VAL A 118 -7.45 0.80 -10.25
CA VAL A 118 -6.98 1.37 -11.52
C VAL A 118 -8.14 1.94 -12.34
N ASN A 119 -9.31 1.30 -12.33
CA ASN A 119 -10.50 1.85 -13.00
C ASN A 119 -10.89 3.24 -12.47
N VAL A 120 -10.72 3.48 -11.16
CA VAL A 120 -10.92 4.82 -10.57
C VAL A 120 -9.77 5.75 -10.97
N MET A 121 -8.52 5.27 -10.90
CA MET A 121 -7.32 6.08 -11.22
C MET A 121 -7.28 6.51 -12.69
N MET A 122 -7.79 5.74 -13.64
CA MET A 122 -7.96 6.17 -15.04
C MET A 122 -8.86 7.42 -15.15
N GLY A 123 -9.92 7.48 -14.34
CA GLY A 123 -10.76 8.68 -14.29
C GLY A 123 -10.07 9.86 -13.60
N VAL A 124 -9.20 9.60 -12.61
CA VAL A 124 -8.36 10.63 -11.96
C VAL A 124 -7.35 11.19 -12.96
N GLU A 125 -6.70 10.33 -13.72
CA GLU A 125 -5.76 10.71 -14.79
C GLU A 125 -6.42 11.63 -15.81
N ALA A 126 -7.58 11.22 -16.37
CA ALA A 126 -8.31 12.01 -17.34
C ALA A 126 -8.75 13.39 -16.78
N ASP A 127 -9.16 13.45 -15.51
CA ASP A 127 -9.49 14.72 -14.88
C ASP A 127 -8.25 15.59 -14.69
N LEU A 128 -7.12 15.04 -14.18
CA LEU A 128 -5.88 15.77 -14.00
C LEU A 128 -5.33 16.31 -15.33
N ALA A 129 -5.30 15.51 -16.37
CA ALA A 129 -4.89 15.93 -17.71
C ALA A 129 -5.67 17.16 -18.20
N ALA A 130 -6.95 17.26 -17.81
CA ALA A 130 -7.81 18.37 -18.20
C ALA A 130 -7.70 19.62 -17.31
N VAL A 131 -7.50 19.46 -15.98
CA VAL A 131 -7.65 20.59 -15.03
C VAL A 131 -6.40 20.87 -14.19
N ALA A 132 -5.42 19.97 -14.15
CA ALA A 132 -4.15 20.11 -13.41
C ALA A 132 -3.03 19.24 -14.02
N PRO A 133 -2.64 19.43 -15.30
CA PRO A 133 -1.72 18.53 -16.01
C PRO A 133 -0.29 18.48 -15.44
N ASN A 134 0.08 19.44 -14.59
CA ASN A 134 1.39 19.51 -13.94
C ASN A 134 1.39 18.97 -12.50
N ALA A 135 0.25 18.45 -12.04
CA ALA A 135 0.15 17.89 -10.69
C ALA A 135 1.06 16.67 -10.51
N LYS A 136 1.59 16.50 -9.32
CA LYS A 136 2.38 15.33 -8.91
C LYS A 136 1.50 14.40 -8.09
N VAL A 137 1.50 13.09 -8.40
CA VAL A 137 0.65 12.10 -7.73
C VAL A 137 1.48 11.27 -6.75
N PHE A 138 1.07 11.26 -5.49
CA PHE A 138 1.61 10.47 -4.40
C PHE A 138 0.60 9.37 -4.06
N ASN A 139 0.90 8.14 -4.47
CA ASN A 139 -0.07 7.05 -4.42
C ASN A 139 0.15 6.13 -3.20
N TYR A 140 -0.85 6.06 -2.34
CA TYR A 140 -1.00 5.08 -1.26
C TYR A 140 -2.14 4.09 -1.51
N THR A 141 -2.86 4.26 -2.63
CA THR A 141 -3.96 3.35 -3.00
C THR A 141 -3.40 1.98 -3.37
N ASN A 142 -3.83 0.98 -2.64
CA ASN A 142 -3.40 -0.40 -2.80
C ASN A 142 -4.09 -1.12 -3.97
N PRO A 143 -3.44 -2.14 -4.55
CA PRO A 143 -2.03 -2.53 -4.39
C PRO A 143 -1.12 -1.48 -5.04
N VAL A 144 -0.25 -0.83 -4.26
CA VAL A 144 0.48 0.35 -4.73
C VAL A 144 1.34 0.07 -5.96
N ASN A 145 1.98 -1.10 -6.02
CA ASN A 145 2.80 -1.51 -7.16
C ASN A 145 1.98 -1.74 -8.44
N LEU A 146 0.80 -2.38 -8.36
CA LEU A 146 -0.05 -2.63 -9.53
C LEU A 146 -0.70 -1.34 -10.04
N VAL A 147 -1.10 -0.45 -9.13
CA VAL A 147 -1.62 0.88 -9.48
C VAL A 147 -0.51 1.72 -10.15
N ALA A 148 0.69 1.75 -9.58
CA ALA A 148 1.81 2.47 -10.15
C ALA A 148 2.23 1.88 -11.51
N GLN A 149 2.30 0.55 -11.64
CA GLN A 149 2.62 -0.12 -12.90
C GLN A 149 1.63 0.26 -14.00
N ALA A 150 0.33 0.20 -13.72
CA ALA A 150 -0.70 0.59 -14.66
C ALA A 150 -0.58 2.07 -15.06
N TRP A 151 -0.42 2.96 -14.06
CA TRP A 151 -0.34 4.40 -14.30
C TRP A 151 0.90 4.80 -15.09
N THR A 152 2.09 4.39 -14.65
CA THR A 152 3.35 4.83 -15.25
C THR A 152 3.61 4.23 -16.64
N THR A 153 2.87 3.18 -17.02
CA THR A 153 2.88 2.62 -18.37
C THR A 153 2.01 3.41 -19.34
N HIS A 154 0.95 4.09 -18.85
CA HIS A 154 -0.10 4.67 -19.71
C HIS A 154 -0.29 6.18 -19.54
N SER A 155 0.36 6.82 -18.58
CA SER A 155 0.22 8.26 -18.30
C SER A 155 1.58 8.94 -18.17
N ASP A 156 1.68 10.17 -18.67
CA ASP A 156 2.85 11.04 -18.51
C ASP A 156 2.79 11.89 -17.24
N ILE A 157 1.67 11.88 -16.51
CA ILE A 157 1.54 12.61 -15.24
C ILE A 157 2.40 11.92 -14.19
N PRO A 158 3.34 12.65 -13.54
CA PRO A 158 4.26 12.07 -12.57
C PRO A 158 3.53 11.38 -11.41
N LEU A 159 3.88 10.11 -11.14
CA LEU A 159 3.39 9.35 -10.00
C LEU A 159 4.55 8.67 -9.29
N VAL A 160 4.59 8.78 -7.98
CA VAL A 160 5.36 7.93 -7.07
C VAL A 160 4.39 7.14 -6.20
N ALA A 161 4.62 5.84 -6.06
CA ALA A 161 3.83 5.03 -5.14
C ALA A 161 4.66 4.70 -3.89
N LEU A 162 4.01 4.68 -2.74
CA LEU A 162 4.66 4.71 -1.44
C LEU A 162 4.05 3.66 -0.52
N CYS A 163 4.90 3.03 0.28
CA CYS A 163 4.54 2.06 1.30
C CYS A 163 5.57 2.11 2.43
N GLU A 164 5.11 2.09 3.65
CA GLU A 164 5.98 2.08 4.84
C GLU A 164 6.71 0.75 5.04
N GLY A 165 6.31 -0.31 4.32
CA GLY A 165 6.83 -1.66 4.47
C GLY A 165 8.35 -1.75 4.59
N PRO A 166 9.15 -1.13 3.70
CA PRO A 166 10.61 -1.16 3.78
C PRO A 166 11.20 -0.61 5.08
N ILE A 167 10.47 0.27 5.76
CA ILE A 167 10.88 0.87 7.04
C ILE A 167 10.36 0.03 8.21
N VAL A 168 9.07 -0.36 8.16
CA VAL A 168 8.43 -0.99 9.32
C VAL A 168 8.70 -2.49 9.44
N TYR A 169 8.84 -3.26 8.34
CA TYR A 169 8.98 -4.73 8.44
C TYR A 169 10.24 -5.17 9.20
N PRO A 170 11.44 -4.62 8.94
CA PRO A 170 12.62 -4.97 9.72
C PRO A 170 12.49 -4.60 11.19
N ARG A 171 11.95 -3.42 11.45
CA ARG A 171 11.76 -2.89 12.81
C ARG A 171 10.73 -3.68 13.59
N GLU A 172 9.60 -4.04 12.98
CA GLU A 172 8.57 -4.88 13.60
C GLU A 172 9.09 -6.28 13.92
N LEU A 173 9.84 -6.91 13.01
CA LEU A 173 10.45 -8.21 13.30
C LEU A 173 11.34 -8.15 14.55
N MET A 174 12.17 -7.14 14.68
CA MET A 174 13.06 -6.97 15.82
C MET A 174 12.30 -6.60 17.11
N ARG A 175 11.28 -5.72 17.01
CA ARG A 175 10.39 -5.37 18.13
C ARG A 175 9.65 -6.59 18.68
N ASP A 176 9.12 -7.45 17.80
CA ASP A 176 8.37 -8.65 18.17
C ASP A 176 9.27 -9.69 18.85
N LEU A 177 10.60 -9.58 18.67
CA LEU A 177 11.63 -10.33 19.40
C LEU A 177 12.07 -9.67 20.71
N GLY A 178 11.56 -8.48 21.03
CA GLY A 178 11.88 -7.73 22.25
C GLY A 178 13.03 -6.73 22.12
N TYR A 179 13.45 -6.40 20.90
CA TYR A 179 14.48 -5.39 20.62
C TYR A 179 13.88 -3.99 20.42
N VAL A 180 14.71 -2.96 20.57
CA VAL A 180 14.27 -1.56 20.42
C VAL A 180 14.01 -1.26 18.94
N TYR A 181 12.82 -0.77 18.63
CA TYR A 181 12.33 -0.51 17.28
C TYR A 181 13.21 0.49 16.50
N ASP A 182 13.61 1.59 17.15
CA ASP A 182 14.37 2.67 16.51
C ASP A 182 15.87 2.38 16.36
N ASP A 183 16.37 1.32 17.00
CA ASP A 183 17.77 0.89 16.87
C ASP A 183 18.01 0.00 15.63
N VAL A 184 16.96 -0.24 14.82
CA VAL A 184 17.02 -1.06 13.60
C VAL A 184 17.15 -0.16 12.38
N ASP A 185 18.19 -0.38 11.60
CA ASP A 185 18.37 0.21 10.28
C ASP A 185 18.46 -0.90 9.23
N ALA A 186 17.64 -0.78 8.16
CA ALA A 186 17.64 -1.75 7.08
C ALA A 186 17.24 -1.07 5.78
N LYS A 187 17.86 -1.50 4.67
CA LYS A 187 17.48 -1.07 3.33
C LYS A 187 16.93 -2.25 2.55
N MET A 188 15.70 -2.13 2.11
CA MET A 188 14.98 -3.17 1.37
C MET A 188 14.84 -2.77 -0.10
N VAL A 189 15.00 -3.76 -1.00
CA VAL A 189 14.82 -3.60 -2.45
C VAL A 189 14.09 -4.79 -3.06
N GLY A 190 13.39 -4.55 -4.16
CA GLY A 190 12.61 -5.56 -4.87
C GLY A 190 11.37 -4.97 -5.50
N LEU A 191 10.20 -5.55 -5.18
CA LEU A 191 8.89 -5.02 -5.52
C LEU A 191 8.14 -4.70 -4.23
N ASN A 192 7.18 -3.80 -4.28
CA ASN A 192 6.32 -3.57 -3.12
C ASN A 192 5.67 -4.87 -2.64
N HIS A 193 5.75 -5.12 -1.35
CA HIS A 193 5.36 -6.36 -0.69
C HIS A 193 6.15 -7.61 -1.10
N ALA A 194 7.21 -7.45 -1.89
CA ALA A 194 8.13 -8.53 -2.30
C ALA A 194 9.58 -8.02 -2.38
N SER A 195 10.02 -7.35 -1.31
CA SER A 195 11.36 -6.79 -1.16
C SER A 195 12.16 -7.51 -0.06
N TRP A 196 13.49 -7.46 -0.18
CA TRP A 196 14.46 -8.07 0.73
C TRP A 196 15.43 -7.03 1.22
N ALA A 197 15.81 -7.12 2.49
CA ALA A 197 16.90 -6.28 3.01
C ALA A 197 18.25 -6.73 2.43
N PHE A 198 19.04 -5.77 1.96
CA PHE A 198 20.43 -6.00 1.55
C PHE A 198 21.43 -5.38 2.54
N GLU A 199 20.98 -4.46 3.36
CA GLU A 199 21.66 -3.93 4.53
C GLU A 199 20.68 -4.04 5.70
N GLN A 200 21.14 -4.59 6.84
CA GLN A 200 20.30 -4.82 8.02
C GLN A 200 21.16 -4.78 9.27
N SER A 201 20.91 -3.83 10.14
CA SER A 201 21.68 -3.66 11.37
C SER A 201 20.77 -3.40 12.57
N TYR A 202 21.29 -3.78 13.74
CA TYR A 202 20.77 -3.42 15.04
C TYR A 202 21.88 -2.75 15.84
N GLN A 203 21.68 -1.52 16.25
CA GLN A 203 22.71 -0.68 16.93
C GLN A 203 24.04 -0.59 16.15
N GLY A 204 23.94 -0.59 14.80
CA GLY A 204 25.10 -0.50 13.90
C GLY A 204 25.83 -1.82 13.61
N GLU A 205 25.43 -2.94 14.24
CA GLU A 205 25.98 -4.26 14.01
C GLU A 205 25.02 -5.11 13.15
N ASP A 206 25.56 -6.06 12.36
CA ASP A 206 24.74 -6.96 11.54
C ASP A 206 23.65 -7.66 12.39
N ALA A 207 22.38 -7.53 11.97
CA ALA A 207 21.25 -8.12 12.67
C ALA A 207 21.13 -9.66 12.49
N MET A 208 21.76 -10.26 11.48
CA MET A 208 21.59 -11.70 11.18
C MET A 208 22.05 -12.65 12.30
N PRO A 209 23.17 -12.41 13.01
CA PRO A 209 23.54 -13.23 14.19
C PRO A 209 22.46 -13.22 15.27
N ILE A 210 21.77 -12.10 15.47
CA ILE A 210 20.65 -11.99 16.42
C ILE A 210 19.50 -12.86 15.93
N LEU A 211 19.05 -12.70 14.67
CA LEU A 211 17.92 -13.44 14.13
C LEU A 211 18.14 -14.96 14.15
N ARG A 212 19.36 -15.42 13.84
CA ARG A 212 19.71 -16.87 13.94
C ARG A 212 19.62 -17.38 15.37
N ARG A 213 20.12 -16.61 16.35
CA ARG A 213 20.01 -16.98 17.77
C ARG A 213 18.55 -17.05 18.22
N GLU A 214 17.75 -16.07 17.85
CA GLU A 214 16.34 -16.01 18.22
C GLU A 214 15.52 -17.14 17.55
N TRP A 215 15.85 -17.51 16.31
CA TRP A 215 15.27 -18.67 15.65
C TRP A 215 15.59 -19.98 16.40
N GLU A 216 16.85 -20.24 16.72
CA GLU A 216 17.26 -21.45 17.46
C GLU A 216 16.61 -21.54 18.85
N ALA A 217 16.39 -20.40 19.50
CA ALA A 217 15.76 -20.37 20.82
C ALA A 217 14.23 -20.61 20.77
N ARG A 218 13.55 -20.33 19.65
CA ARG A 218 12.07 -20.29 19.59
C ARG A 218 11.45 -21.34 18.67
N LYS A 219 12.17 -21.86 17.71
CA LYS A 219 11.64 -22.73 16.62
C LYS A 219 10.84 -23.94 17.08
N ASP A 220 11.15 -24.48 18.26
CA ASP A 220 10.51 -25.69 18.82
C ASP A 220 9.52 -25.36 19.95
N ASP A 221 9.26 -24.08 20.23
CA ASP A 221 8.32 -23.63 21.26
C ASP A 221 6.92 -23.40 20.66
N PRO A 222 5.92 -24.26 20.95
CA PRO A 222 4.58 -24.16 20.39
C PRO A 222 3.77 -22.97 20.93
N THR A 223 4.27 -22.23 21.91
CA THR A 223 3.61 -21.03 22.48
C THR A 223 3.97 -19.76 21.74
N GLN A 224 4.97 -19.81 20.86
CA GLN A 224 5.38 -18.65 20.07
C GLN A 224 4.31 -18.32 18.98
N ASP A 225 4.26 -17.04 18.65
CA ASP A 225 3.43 -16.57 17.54
C ASP A 225 3.86 -17.19 16.20
N ALA A 226 2.91 -17.79 15.50
CA ALA A 226 3.21 -18.52 14.26
C ALA A 226 3.68 -17.60 13.12
N ASP A 227 3.17 -16.36 13.05
CA ASP A 227 3.61 -15.36 12.08
C ASP A 227 5.07 -14.95 12.34
N LEU A 228 5.43 -14.68 13.60
CA LEU A 228 6.80 -14.40 13.99
C LEU A 228 7.75 -15.54 13.64
N LEU A 229 7.36 -16.80 13.90
CA LEU A 229 8.19 -17.97 13.56
C LEU A 229 8.38 -18.11 12.05
N ARG A 230 7.35 -17.87 11.23
CA ARG A 230 7.48 -17.89 9.77
C ARG A 230 8.44 -16.81 9.27
N ARG A 231 8.32 -15.58 9.78
CA ARG A 231 9.23 -14.48 9.42
C ARG A 231 10.68 -14.78 9.78
N LEU A 232 10.93 -15.29 10.99
CA LEU A 232 12.26 -15.72 11.42
C LEU A 232 12.81 -16.88 10.56
N ARG A 233 11.99 -17.89 10.27
CA ARG A 233 12.38 -19.01 9.41
C ARG A 233 12.81 -18.55 8.04
N ILE A 234 12.03 -17.65 7.42
CA ILE A 234 12.35 -17.10 6.11
C ILE A 234 13.64 -16.27 6.20
N ALA A 235 13.75 -15.35 7.17
CA ALA A 235 14.93 -14.50 7.34
C ALA A 235 16.21 -15.33 7.51
N THR A 236 16.19 -16.36 8.37
CA THR A 236 17.35 -17.22 8.63
C THR A 236 17.67 -18.21 7.51
N THR A 237 16.67 -18.59 6.72
CA THR A 237 16.86 -19.46 5.54
C THR A 237 17.57 -18.72 4.40
N PHE A 238 17.23 -17.46 4.18
CA PHE A 238 17.76 -16.66 3.07
C PHE A 238 18.86 -15.66 3.49
N ASP A 239 19.23 -15.62 4.77
CA ASP A 239 20.19 -14.68 5.34
C ASP A 239 19.87 -13.20 5.05
N ALA A 240 18.59 -12.86 5.00
CA ALA A 240 18.10 -11.51 4.73
C ALA A 240 16.71 -11.30 5.36
N ILE A 241 16.43 -10.10 5.85
CA ILE A 241 15.09 -9.76 6.36
C ILE A 241 14.12 -9.66 5.19
N PRO A 242 13.03 -10.47 5.19
CA PRO A 242 12.04 -10.47 4.11
C PRO A 242 10.99 -9.39 4.32
N SER A 243 10.34 -8.97 3.22
CA SER A 243 8.99 -8.41 3.30
C SER A 243 8.06 -9.38 4.04
N HIS A 244 7.20 -8.85 4.90
CA HIS A 244 6.22 -9.61 5.69
C HIS A 244 5.34 -10.55 4.83
N TYR A 245 5.10 -10.17 3.58
CA TYR A 245 4.24 -10.89 2.65
C TYR A 245 4.87 -12.15 2.05
N PHE A 246 6.18 -12.36 2.18
CA PHE A 246 6.80 -13.59 1.67
C PHE A 246 6.33 -14.87 2.36
N GLN A 247 5.75 -14.77 3.56
CA GLN A 247 5.11 -15.92 4.19
C GLN A 247 3.97 -16.51 3.35
N TYR A 248 3.27 -15.72 2.55
CA TYR A 248 2.21 -16.20 1.65
C TYR A 248 2.74 -17.09 0.54
N TYR A 249 4.00 -16.95 0.17
CA TYR A 249 4.66 -17.72 -0.87
C TYR A 249 5.48 -18.88 -0.32
N TYR A 250 6.25 -18.66 0.74
CA TYR A 250 7.15 -19.69 1.31
C TYR A 250 6.48 -20.56 2.37
N CYS A 251 5.35 -20.14 2.92
CA CYS A 251 4.60 -20.86 3.95
C CYS A 251 3.10 -20.96 3.58
N GLU A 252 2.78 -21.05 2.27
CA GLU A 252 1.42 -20.96 1.73
C GLU A 252 0.43 -21.90 2.44
N ASP A 253 0.77 -23.18 2.56
CA ASP A 253 -0.11 -24.21 3.14
C ASP A 253 -0.43 -23.91 4.63
N GLU A 254 0.57 -23.45 5.39
CA GLU A 254 0.41 -23.10 6.80
C GLU A 254 -0.52 -21.88 6.94
N VAL A 255 -0.30 -20.84 6.13
CA VAL A 255 -1.09 -19.61 6.16
C VAL A 255 -2.52 -19.86 5.68
N VAL A 256 -2.73 -20.67 4.63
CA VAL A 256 -4.09 -21.04 4.17
C VAL A 256 -4.84 -21.81 5.26
N ALA A 257 -4.17 -22.73 5.95
CA ALA A 257 -4.78 -23.47 7.06
C ALA A 257 -5.18 -22.54 8.23
N GLU A 258 -4.31 -21.59 8.58
CA GLU A 258 -4.55 -20.59 9.62
C GLU A 258 -5.73 -19.67 9.27
N LEU A 259 -5.73 -19.11 8.06
CA LEU A 259 -6.81 -18.23 7.59
C LEU A 259 -8.17 -18.94 7.58
N ARG A 260 -8.20 -20.23 7.21
CA ARG A 260 -9.42 -21.04 7.27
C ARG A 260 -9.88 -21.32 8.71
N ALA A 261 -8.93 -21.58 9.60
CA ALA A 261 -9.24 -21.89 11.01
C ALA A 261 -9.74 -20.65 11.76
N LYS A 262 -9.32 -19.45 11.38
CA LYS A 262 -9.68 -18.19 12.03
C LYS A 262 -11.19 -17.87 11.96
N GLY A 263 -11.87 -18.30 10.89
CA GLY A 263 -13.32 -18.11 10.70
C GLY A 263 -13.74 -16.70 10.29
N THR A 264 -12.87 -15.69 10.43
CA THR A 264 -13.07 -14.31 9.96
C THR A 264 -11.91 -13.88 9.06
N THR A 265 -12.19 -13.00 8.11
CA THR A 265 -11.13 -12.37 7.31
C THR A 265 -10.63 -11.10 8.00
N ARG A 266 -9.45 -10.62 7.60
CA ARG A 266 -8.91 -9.35 8.10
C ARG A 266 -9.85 -8.18 7.81
N ALA A 267 -10.52 -8.19 6.65
CA ALA A 267 -11.51 -7.16 6.30
C ALA A 267 -12.70 -7.16 7.26
N GLN A 268 -13.19 -8.34 7.64
CA GLN A 268 -14.28 -8.47 8.61
C GLN A 268 -13.87 -7.96 10.01
N ASP A 269 -12.63 -8.26 10.43
CA ASP A 269 -12.11 -7.73 11.70
C ASP A 269 -12.08 -6.19 11.67
N ILE A 270 -11.56 -5.59 10.59
CA ILE A 270 -11.50 -4.13 10.46
C ILE A 270 -12.91 -3.52 10.44
N LEU A 271 -13.88 -4.14 9.74
CA LEU A 271 -15.27 -3.70 9.76
C LEU A 271 -15.85 -3.70 11.16
N SER A 272 -15.48 -4.68 12.00
CA SER A 272 -15.95 -4.75 13.38
C SER A 272 -15.37 -3.64 14.29
N TRP A 273 -14.16 -3.14 13.97
CA TRP A 273 -13.50 -2.07 14.72
C TRP A 273 -13.87 -0.67 14.24
N THR A 274 -14.28 -0.54 12.99
CA THR A 274 -14.57 0.75 12.34
C THR A 274 -15.56 1.62 13.10
N PRO A 275 -16.68 1.11 13.70
CA PRO A 275 -17.57 1.94 14.52
C PRO A 275 -16.86 2.64 15.68
N GLY A 276 -15.96 1.94 16.38
CA GLY A 276 -15.20 2.51 17.50
C GLY A 276 -14.24 3.63 17.08
N TYR A 277 -13.67 3.57 15.87
CA TYR A 277 -12.89 4.68 15.34
C TYR A 277 -13.76 5.91 15.11
N TRP A 278 -14.93 5.74 14.51
CA TRP A 278 -15.84 6.86 14.26
C TRP A 278 -16.39 7.46 15.54
N GLU A 279 -16.73 6.67 16.55
CA GLU A 279 -17.15 7.14 17.88
C GLU A 279 -16.05 8.02 18.50
N HIS A 280 -14.78 7.57 18.47
CA HIS A 280 -13.65 8.35 18.96
C HIS A 280 -13.51 9.67 18.21
N TYR A 281 -13.61 9.66 16.88
CA TYR A 281 -13.49 10.87 16.06
C TYR A 281 -14.65 11.85 16.32
N GLU A 282 -15.87 11.36 16.51
CA GLU A 282 -17.03 12.17 16.89
C GLU A 282 -16.87 12.78 18.31
N GLU A 283 -16.31 12.04 19.25
CA GLU A 283 -15.94 12.55 20.58
C GLU A 283 -14.90 13.66 20.48
N GLN A 284 -13.83 13.44 19.74
CA GLN A 284 -12.76 14.42 19.56
C GLN A 284 -13.21 15.68 18.80
N ALA A 285 -14.15 15.54 17.89
CA ALA A 285 -14.73 16.69 17.19
C ALA A 285 -15.52 17.66 18.12
N GLN A 286 -15.86 17.25 19.34
CA GLN A 286 -16.46 18.16 20.35
C GLN A 286 -15.38 19.00 21.09
N SER A 287 -14.13 18.55 21.11
CA SER A 287 -13.01 19.28 21.72
C SER A 287 -12.59 20.48 20.87
N ASP A 288 -12.07 21.53 21.49
CA ASP A 288 -11.39 22.62 20.80
C ASP A 288 -9.94 22.29 20.41
N ASP A 289 -9.36 21.27 21.07
CA ASP A 289 -8.04 20.71 20.78
C ASP A 289 -8.16 19.17 20.70
N PRO A 290 -8.55 18.62 19.53
CA PRO A 290 -8.69 17.16 19.34
C PRO A 290 -7.36 16.43 19.54
N GLN A 291 -7.38 15.35 20.33
CA GLN A 291 -6.25 14.46 20.54
C GLN A 291 -6.63 13.06 20.05
N LEU A 292 -5.90 12.56 19.07
CA LEU A 292 -6.18 11.24 18.52
C LEU A 292 -5.48 10.16 19.36
N ASP A 293 -6.26 9.21 19.87
CA ASP A 293 -5.75 8.04 20.55
C ASP A 293 -5.28 7.00 19.51
N PRO A 294 -3.99 6.60 19.49
CA PRO A 294 -3.46 5.62 18.53
C PRO A 294 -4.22 4.30 18.53
N ASP A 295 -4.66 3.84 19.70
CA ASP A 295 -5.39 2.56 19.85
C ASP A 295 -6.84 2.64 19.34
N ARG A 296 -7.39 3.86 19.23
CA ARG A 296 -8.75 4.15 18.77
C ARG A 296 -8.78 4.90 17.44
N SER A 297 -7.67 4.90 16.70
CA SER A 297 -7.52 5.62 15.44
C SER A 297 -6.91 4.73 14.40
N ARG A 298 -7.07 5.11 13.13
CA ARG A 298 -6.51 4.39 12.02
C ARG A 298 -5.65 5.31 11.14
N GLY A 299 -4.42 4.86 10.84
CA GLY A 299 -3.45 5.63 10.06
C GLY A 299 -2.35 6.23 10.95
N GLY A 300 -1.31 6.79 10.33
CA GLY A 300 -0.13 7.26 11.00
C GLY A 300 -0.37 8.53 11.81
N ILE A 301 -0.68 8.38 13.07
CA ILE A 301 -0.78 9.50 14.02
C ILE A 301 0.56 9.63 14.71
N HIS A 302 1.30 10.68 14.40
CA HIS A 302 2.66 10.90 14.89
C HIS A 302 3.64 9.76 14.52
N GLU A 303 3.23 8.89 13.60
CA GLU A 303 4.03 7.83 13.02
C GLU A 303 4.44 8.23 11.61
N LEU A 304 5.22 7.37 10.98
CA LEU A 304 5.74 7.54 9.63
C LEU A 304 4.61 7.53 8.60
N GLU A 305 4.24 8.69 8.12
CA GLU A 305 3.40 8.86 6.93
C GLU A 305 4.31 9.21 5.75
N LEU A 306 4.96 8.21 5.21
CA LEU A 306 5.98 8.34 4.17
C LEU A 306 5.56 9.23 2.99
N ALA A 307 4.25 9.27 2.66
CA ALA A 307 3.81 10.16 1.58
C ALA A 307 3.95 11.63 1.95
N ILE A 308 3.73 11.98 3.21
CA ILE A 308 3.84 13.35 3.69
C ILE A 308 5.31 13.76 3.73
N ASP A 309 6.19 12.88 4.20
CA ASP A 309 7.64 13.10 4.21
C ASP A 309 8.18 13.29 2.78
N VAL A 310 7.76 12.43 1.84
CA VAL A 310 8.17 12.56 0.43
C VAL A 310 7.59 13.81 -0.23
N MET A 311 6.35 14.19 0.10
CA MET A 311 5.76 15.45 -0.38
C MET A 311 6.52 16.66 0.16
N ASP A 312 6.84 16.67 1.44
CA ASP A 312 7.65 17.70 2.08
C ASP A 312 9.03 17.81 1.44
N ALA A 313 9.73 16.69 1.25
CA ALA A 313 11.02 16.68 0.58
C ALA A 313 10.96 17.24 -0.85
N VAL A 314 9.87 16.96 -1.59
CA VAL A 314 9.67 17.45 -2.96
C VAL A 314 9.30 18.93 -3.02
N PHE A 315 8.36 19.40 -2.18
CA PHE A 315 7.86 20.76 -2.27
C PHE A 315 8.75 21.77 -1.55
N ASN A 316 9.48 21.34 -0.52
CA ASN A 316 10.41 22.17 0.25
C ASN A 316 11.90 21.94 -0.09
N ASP A 317 12.20 21.19 -1.17
CA ASP A 317 13.57 20.95 -1.69
C ASP A 317 14.54 20.39 -0.63
N LYS A 318 14.06 19.47 0.22
CA LYS A 318 14.86 18.91 1.33
C LYS A 318 15.96 17.95 0.89
N ASN A 319 15.87 17.42 -0.33
CA ASN A 319 16.86 16.51 -0.92
C ASN A 319 17.10 15.24 -0.05
N GLU A 320 16.03 14.67 0.47
CA GLU A 320 16.03 13.50 1.34
C GLU A 320 15.94 12.19 0.56
N ILE A 321 16.32 11.08 1.21
CA ILE A 321 16.29 9.75 0.61
C ILE A 321 15.20 8.92 1.31
N HIS A 322 14.24 8.45 0.50
CA HIS A 322 13.12 7.65 0.97
C HIS A 322 12.94 6.38 0.14
N PRO A 323 12.35 5.30 0.69
CA PRO A 323 11.89 4.17 -0.11
C PRO A 323 10.74 4.61 -1.02
N VAL A 324 10.83 4.27 -2.30
CA VAL A 324 9.88 4.67 -3.34
C VAL A 324 9.58 3.52 -4.28
N ASN A 325 8.40 3.53 -4.87
CA ASN A 325 8.01 2.61 -5.95
C ASN A 325 7.92 3.42 -7.24
N VAL A 326 8.86 3.18 -8.13
CA VAL A 326 9.05 3.91 -9.39
C VAL A 326 9.47 2.96 -10.52
N PRO A 327 9.24 3.31 -11.81
CA PRO A 327 9.79 2.53 -12.92
C PRO A 327 11.30 2.37 -12.83
N ASN A 328 11.81 1.19 -13.17
CA ASN A 328 13.25 0.82 -13.12
C ASN A 328 14.08 1.49 -14.21
N LYS A 329 13.75 2.73 -14.57
CA LYS A 329 14.45 3.48 -15.64
C LYS A 329 15.96 3.55 -15.37
N GLY A 330 16.74 3.20 -16.40
CA GLY A 330 18.20 3.14 -16.29
C GLY A 330 18.71 1.90 -15.53
N GLY A 331 17.87 0.92 -15.22
CA GLY A 331 18.27 -0.34 -14.59
C GLY A 331 18.77 -0.19 -13.15
N MET A 332 18.15 0.71 -12.38
CA MET A 332 18.56 1.00 -11.00
C MET A 332 18.52 -0.25 -10.09
N LEU A 333 17.56 -1.15 -10.30
CA LEU A 333 17.57 -2.51 -9.75
C LEU A 333 18.00 -3.48 -10.87
N PRO A 334 19.25 -3.98 -10.85
CA PRO A 334 19.76 -4.81 -11.94
C PRO A 334 18.98 -6.12 -12.12
N GLY A 335 18.71 -6.49 -13.36
CA GLY A 335 18.07 -7.74 -13.74
C GLY A 335 16.56 -7.67 -13.89
N PHE A 336 15.96 -6.50 -13.73
CA PHE A 336 14.54 -6.21 -14.01
C PHE A 336 14.44 -5.26 -15.21
N ALA A 337 13.37 -5.39 -15.99
CA ALA A 337 13.10 -4.52 -17.12
C ALA A 337 12.86 -3.06 -16.69
N GLU A 338 13.16 -2.09 -17.56
CA GLU A 338 13.09 -0.67 -17.21
C GLU A 338 11.67 -0.14 -17.01
N ASP A 339 10.66 -0.82 -17.53
CA ASP A 339 9.25 -0.49 -17.40
C ASP A 339 8.59 -1.09 -16.13
N ILE A 340 9.29 -1.98 -15.44
CA ILE A 340 8.79 -2.56 -14.18
C ILE A 340 8.90 -1.52 -13.06
N VAL A 341 7.81 -1.31 -12.34
CA VAL A 341 7.84 -0.54 -11.09
C VAL A 341 8.50 -1.36 -10.00
N VAL A 342 9.61 -0.85 -9.47
CA VAL A 342 10.42 -1.47 -8.42
C VAL A 342 10.38 -0.67 -7.12
N GLU A 343 10.55 -1.36 -5.99
CA GLU A 343 10.72 -0.75 -4.68
C GLU A 343 12.21 -0.59 -4.39
N ILE A 344 12.67 0.65 -4.42
CA ILE A 344 14.07 1.05 -4.21
C ILE A 344 14.13 2.37 -3.43
N TYR A 345 15.31 2.88 -3.17
CA TYR A 345 15.46 4.21 -2.59
C TYR A 345 15.55 5.28 -3.69
N GLY A 346 14.95 6.43 -3.42
CA GLY A 346 14.99 7.59 -4.31
C GLY A 346 15.33 8.85 -3.53
N ARG A 347 16.08 9.75 -4.17
CA ARG A 347 16.31 11.10 -3.67
C ARG A 347 15.14 11.98 -4.06
N CYS A 348 14.47 12.56 -3.07
CA CYS A 348 13.28 13.38 -3.22
C CYS A 348 13.63 14.87 -3.06
N ASN A 349 13.38 15.67 -4.08
CA ASN A 349 13.62 17.10 -4.08
C ASN A 349 12.68 17.82 -5.07
N LYS A 350 12.81 19.15 -5.24
CA LYS A 350 11.94 19.93 -6.13
C LYS A 350 11.91 19.47 -7.59
N ASP A 351 13.01 18.81 -8.07
CA ASP A 351 13.09 18.31 -9.44
C ASP A 351 12.33 16.99 -9.62
N TRP A 352 11.84 16.38 -8.56
CA TRP A 352 11.07 15.14 -8.43
C TRP A 352 11.83 14.03 -7.72
N ILE A 353 11.59 12.78 -8.12
CA ILE A 353 12.22 11.59 -7.53
C ILE A 353 13.36 11.13 -8.45
N GLU A 354 14.58 11.16 -7.93
CA GLU A 354 15.77 10.60 -8.56
C GLU A 354 15.98 9.17 -8.01
N PRO A 355 15.70 8.10 -8.79
CA PRO A 355 15.96 6.74 -8.35
C PRO A 355 17.46 6.51 -8.10
N LEU A 356 17.79 5.86 -6.99
CA LEU A 356 19.18 5.53 -6.64
C LEU A 356 19.50 4.08 -7.02
N PRO A 357 20.75 3.80 -7.47
CA PRO A 357 21.16 2.44 -7.76
C PRO A 357 21.03 1.52 -6.55
N ALA A 358 20.47 0.33 -6.77
CA ALA A 358 20.34 -0.72 -5.78
C ALA A 358 21.21 -1.93 -6.14
N PRO A 359 21.67 -2.73 -5.17
CA PRO A 359 22.37 -3.97 -5.47
C PRO A 359 21.44 -4.97 -6.15
N PRO A 360 21.97 -5.88 -6.99
CA PRO A 360 21.17 -6.94 -7.57
C PRO A 360 20.67 -7.90 -6.47
N LEU A 361 19.44 -8.39 -6.61
CA LEU A 361 18.95 -9.46 -5.74
C LEU A 361 19.80 -10.73 -5.95
N SER A 362 20.12 -11.44 -4.85
CA SER A 362 20.81 -12.73 -4.92
C SER A 362 19.98 -13.76 -5.68
N ARG A 363 20.63 -14.77 -6.27
CA ARG A 363 19.94 -15.83 -7.02
C ARG A 363 18.92 -16.60 -6.16
N ASP A 364 19.15 -16.68 -4.85
CA ASP A 364 18.33 -17.46 -3.93
C ASP A 364 16.92 -16.86 -3.77
N VAL A 365 16.82 -15.52 -3.87
CA VAL A 365 15.55 -14.79 -3.67
C VAL A 365 14.96 -14.22 -4.97
N ARG A 366 15.80 -14.04 -5.99
CA ARG A 366 15.47 -13.33 -7.23
C ARG A 366 14.36 -14.00 -8.04
N GLY A 367 14.36 -15.33 -8.14
CA GLY A 367 13.44 -16.07 -9.02
C GLY A 367 11.97 -15.82 -8.72
N LEU A 368 11.57 -15.76 -7.44
CA LEU A 368 10.20 -15.42 -7.05
C LEU A 368 9.88 -13.95 -7.37
N VAL A 369 10.82 -13.03 -7.10
CA VAL A 369 10.61 -11.59 -7.34
C VAL A 369 10.48 -11.32 -8.84
N GLU A 370 11.26 -11.98 -9.70
CA GLU A 370 11.11 -11.90 -11.17
C GLU A 370 9.75 -12.41 -11.65
N ALA A 371 9.28 -13.56 -11.14
CA ALA A 371 7.95 -14.06 -11.47
C ALA A 371 6.83 -13.09 -11.06
N LEU A 372 7.00 -12.43 -9.92
CA LEU A 372 6.06 -11.39 -9.45
C LEU A 372 6.15 -10.11 -10.28
N ALA A 373 7.34 -9.74 -10.79
CA ALA A 373 7.51 -8.59 -11.68
C ALA A 373 6.77 -8.80 -13.01
N GLU A 374 6.91 -9.97 -13.62
CA GLU A 374 6.17 -10.33 -14.84
C GLU A 374 4.66 -10.35 -14.62
N TYR A 375 4.21 -10.94 -13.49
CA TYR A 375 2.81 -10.86 -13.09
C TYR A 375 2.34 -9.42 -12.92
N GLN A 376 3.13 -8.55 -12.29
CA GLN A 376 2.82 -7.14 -12.07
C GLN A 376 2.61 -6.40 -13.39
N ALA A 377 3.49 -6.60 -14.38
CA ALA A 377 3.36 -6.02 -15.71
C ALA A 377 2.06 -6.45 -16.40
N LEU A 378 1.78 -7.77 -16.39
CA LEU A 378 0.52 -8.32 -16.94
C LEU A 378 -0.71 -7.75 -16.22
N ALA A 379 -0.69 -7.69 -14.89
CA ALA A 379 -1.81 -7.20 -14.10
C ALA A 379 -2.07 -5.71 -14.33
N GLY A 380 -1.02 -4.88 -14.43
CA GLY A 380 -1.11 -3.45 -14.75
C GLY A 380 -1.74 -3.21 -16.12
N HIS A 381 -1.27 -3.93 -17.15
CA HIS A 381 -1.85 -3.88 -18.49
C HIS A 381 -3.33 -4.29 -18.51
N VAL A 382 -3.68 -5.40 -17.85
CA VAL A 382 -5.07 -5.86 -17.76
C VAL A 382 -5.96 -4.83 -17.10
N ALA A 383 -5.50 -4.24 -16.01
CA ALA A 383 -6.27 -3.26 -15.25
C ALA A 383 -6.59 -2.02 -16.09
N TRP A 384 -5.64 -1.55 -16.91
CA TRP A 384 -5.80 -0.34 -17.71
C TRP A 384 -6.59 -0.60 -19.01
N GLU A 385 -6.21 -1.58 -19.82
CA GLU A 385 -6.76 -1.78 -21.17
C GLU A 385 -7.09 -3.22 -21.56
N GLY A 386 -6.63 -4.24 -20.80
CA GLY A 386 -6.86 -5.65 -21.12
C GLY A 386 -8.31 -6.11 -20.95
N ASP A 387 -8.56 -7.33 -21.35
CA ASP A 387 -9.88 -7.99 -21.22
C ASP A 387 -9.86 -9.12 -20.16
N TRP A 388 -11.03 -9.72 -19.92
CA TRP A 388 -11.19 -10.81 -18.97
C TRP A 388 -10.31 -12.04 -19.30
N LYS A 389 -10.03 -12.32 -20.58
CA LYS A 389 -9.14 -13.43 -20.98
C LYS A 389 -7.69 -13.13 -20.63
N ALA A 390 -7.25 -11.87 -20.84
CA ALA A 390 -5.96 -11.40 -20.36
C ALA A 390 -5.87 -11.47 -18.85
N GLY A 391 -6.96 -11.17 -18.13
CA GLY A 391 -7.08 -11.31 -16.68
C GLY A 391 -6.86 -12.74 -16.18
N ILE A 392 -7.44 -13.73 -16.84
CA ILE A 392 -7.19 -15.16 -16.52
C ILE A 392 -5.72 -15.51 -16.74
N ARG A 393 -5.10 -15.03 -17.84
CA ARG A 393 -3.65 -15.27 -18.09
C ARG A 393 -2.78 -14.63 -17.02
N ALA A 394 -3.10 -13.40 -16.59
CA ALA A 394 -2.39 -12.73 -15.52
C ALA A 394 -2.49 -13.49 -14.19
N LEU A 395 -3.70 -13.97 -13.83
CA LEU A 395 -3.87 -14.82 -12.65
C LEU A 395 -3.11 -16.14 -12.74
N ALA A 396 -3.10 -16.79 -13.93
CA ALA A 396 -2.34 -18.03 -14.12
C ALA A 396 -0.82 -17.82 -14.00
N ALA A 397 -0.32 -16.62 -14.29
CA ALA A 397 1.08 -16.24 -14.09
C ALA A 397 1.41 -15.92 -12.62
N ASN A 398 0.41 -15.71 -11.75
CA ASN A 398 0.65 -15.41 -10.35
C ASN A 398 1.14 -16.66 -9.60
N PRO A 399 2.28 -16.60 -8.88
CA PRO A 399 2.84 -17.76 -8.17
C PRO A 399 1.92 -18.43 -7.14
N LEU A 400 0.91 -17.74 -6.62
CA LEU A 400 -0.08 -18.30 -5.69
C LEU A 400 -1.22 -19.06 -6.39
N VAL A 401 -1.43 -18.88 -7.71
CA VAL A 401 -2.54 -19.53 -8.43
C VAL A 401 -2.11 -20.78 -9.17
N ARG A 402 -1.07 -20.68 -10.00
CA ARG A 402 -0.30 -21.77 -10.67
C ARG A 402 -1.05 -22.60 -11.70
N THR A 403 -2.37 -22.75 -11.65
CA THR A 403 -3.11 -23.59 -12.60
C THR A 403 -4.17 -22.80 -13.34
N ILE A 404 -4.39 -23.16 -14.61
CA ILE A 404 -5.40 -22.51 -15.46
C ILE A 404 -6.80 -22.70 -14.86
N GLU A 405 -7.14 -23.89 -14.40
CA GLU A 405 -8.44 -24.20 -13.80
C GLU A 405 -8.76 -23.30 -12.60
N LYS A 406 -7.79 -23.11 -11.67
CA LYS A 406 -7.95 -22.19 -10.54
C LYS A 406 -8.08 -20.75 -11.01
N ALA A 407 -7.26 -20.33 -11.99
CA ALA A 407 -7.31 -18.98 -12.54
C ALA A 407 -8.67 -18.66 -13.15
N GLU A 408 -9.23 -19.56 -13.97
CA GLU A 408 -10.54 -19.42 -14.59
C GLU A 408 -11.67 -19.37 -13.56
N THR A 409 -11.66 -20.31 -12.61
CA THR A 409 -12.70 -20.42 -11.58
C THR A 409 -12.71 -19.19 -10.67
N ILE A 410 -11.56 -18.84 -10.11
CA ILE A 410 -11.42 -17.72 -9.18
C ILE A 410 -11.71 -16.38 -9.90
N TYR A 411 -11.17 -16.20 -11.12
CA TYR A 411 -11.45 -15.01 -11.91
C TYR A 411 -12.94 -14.81 -12.14
N THR A 412 -13.64 -15.88 -12.58
CA THR A 412 -15.07 -15.82 -12.90
C THR A 412 -15.89 -15.49 -11.65
N GLU A 413 -15.58 -16.11 -10.51
CA GLU A 413 -16.30 -15.86 -9.26
C GLU A 413 -16.05 -14.46 -8.71
N LEU A 414 -14.79 -13.97 -8.71
CA LEU A 414 -14.48 -12.60 -8.31
C LEU A 414 -15.05 -11.56 -9.26
N ALA A 415 -15.04 -11.82 -10.59
CA ALA A 415 -15.65 -10.91 -11.57
C ALA A 415 -17.17 -10.79 -11.39
N ALA A 416 -17.85 -11.88 -11.05
CA ALA A 416 -19.27 -11.86 -10.70
C ALA A 416 -19.52 -11.04 -9.42
N ALA A 417 -18.73 -11.27 -8.39
CA ALA A 417 -18.85 -10.60 -7.09
C ALA A 417 -18.59 -9.08 -7.19
N HIS A 418 -17.65 -8.67 -8.02
CA HIS A 418 -17.23 -7.28 -8.19
C HIS A 418 -17.80 -6.57 -9.42
N ARG A 419 -18.79 -7.18 -10.09
CA ARG A 419 -19.35 -6.67 -11.36
C ARG A 419 -19.68 -5.17 -11.34
N ALA A 420 -20.21 -4.67 -10.24
CA ALA A 420 -20.62 -3.26 -10.11
C ALA A 420 -19.44 -2.26 -10.18
N TYR A 421 -18.21 -2.72 -9.96
CA TYR A 421 -17.00 -1.90 -9.90
C TYR A 421 -16.07 -2.12 -11.10
N LEU A 422 -16.37 -3.11 -11.96
CA LEU A 422 -15.53 -3.47 -13.09
C LEU A 422 -16.08 -2.93 -14.40
N PRO A 423 -15.22 -2.45 -15.31
CA PRO A 423 -15.63 -2.16 -16.67
C PRO A 423 -16.03 -3.46 -17.39
N GLU A 424 -16.94 -3.36 -18.35
CA GLU A 424 -17.54 -4.51 -19.03
C GLU A 424 -16.51 -5.45 -19.68
N ARG A 425 -15.38 -4.90 -20.18
CA ARG A 425 -14.28 -5.66 -20.79
C ARG A 425 -13.66 -6.69 -19.84
N LEU A 426 -13.71 -6.46 -18.52
CA LEU A 426 -13.18 -7.34 -17.50
C LEU A 426 -14.20 -8.36 -16.97
N VAL A 427 -15.46 -8.28 -17.41
CA VAL A 427 -16.53 -9.21 -16.98
C VAL A 427 -16.70 -10.31 -18.01
N PRO A 428 -16.47 -11.60 -17.66
CA PRO A 428 -16.72 -12.72 -18.56
C PRO A 428 -18.17 -12.77 -19.04
N PRO A 429 -18.43 -13.19 -20.28
CA PRO A 429 -19.82 -13.30 -20.80
C PRO A 429 -20.74 -14.21 -19.95
N SER A 430 -20.17 -15.20 -19.28
CA SER A 430 -20.91 -16.14 -18.40
C SER A 430 -21.48 -15.49 -17.13
N VAL A 431 -21.04 -14.27 -16.76
CA VAL A 431 -21.47 -13.55 -15.56
C VAL A 431 -21.99 -12.15 -15.83
N ARG A 432 -22.22 -11.80 -17.11
CA ARG A 432 -22.80 -10.51 -17.57
C ARG A 432 -24.28 -10.35 -17.27
#